data_d410928e65fc2907d066ae9bcd05b155
#
_entry.id   d410928e65fc2907d066ae9bcd05b155
#
_cell.length_a   1.000
_cell.length_b   1.000
_cell.length_c   1.000
_cell.angle_alpha   90.00
_cell.angle_beta   90.00
_cell.angle_gamma   90.00
#
_symmetry.space_group_name_H-M   'P 1'
#
loop_
_entity.id
_entity.type
_entity.pdbx_description
1 polymer ?
#
loop_
_entity_poly.entity_id
_entity_poly.type
_entity_poly.pdbx_seq_one_letter_code
_entity_poly.pdbx_strand_id
1 'polypeptide(L)'
;VSIPFSNSQFRIAKPLKVLIGCETSGVVRRAFAALGHDVWSCDLLPADDGSNRHIICDVRDLLNERWDLLAVMHPPCTRLCNSGVRWLKEPPTNAPNEALEGERAAWALLTRDEKLAIMWRLLDEGAALFSDCWNAPIQRIAVENPVMHRYAKMRIRNYHKAAQTVQPWHFGDPSFKATSFYLRGLPPLVATNRLVPPKPGTDEHKRWSIVHRAPPGADRWKIRSQTHPGIADAAALQWGGYALGVAG
;
A
#
# COMPACT_ATOMS: atom_id res chain seq x y z
N VAL A 1 -6.37 -36.11 -21.44
CA VAL A 1 -5.05 -36.46 -20.84
C VAL A 1 -4.66 -35.26 -20.00
N SER A 2 -4.86 -35.36 -18.69
CA SER A 2 -4.47 -34.33 -17.70
C SER A 2 -2.99 -34.46 -17.43
N ILE A 3 -2.20 -33.45 -17.76
CA ILE A 3 -0.80 -33.37 -17.35
C ILE A 3 -0.76 -32.86 -15.91
N PRO A 4 -0.24 -33.61 -14.93
CA PRO A 4 -0.06 -33.12 -13.59
C PRO A 4 1.06 -32.09 -13.59
N PHE A 5 0.77 -30.83 -13.24
CA PHE A 5 1.79 -29.84 -12.89
C PHE A 5 2.49 -30.29 -11.61
N SER A 6 3.67 -30.88 -11.75
CA SER A 6 4.57 -31.21 -10.67
C SER A 6 5.20 -29.93 -10.11
N ASN A 7 4.86 -29.60 -8.88
CA ASN A 7 5.25 -28.39 -8.14
C ASN A 7 6.70 -28.42 -7.63
N SER A 8 7.64 -29.06 -8.29
CA SER A 8 8.94 -29.38 -7.69
C SER A 8 10.20 -28.89 -8.43
N GLN A 9 10.18 -27.86 -9.30
CA GLN A 9 11.42 -27.52 -10.04
C GLN A 9 11.76 -26.05 -10.33
N PHE A 10 11.20 -25.06 -9.63
CA PHE A 10 11.77 -23.70 -9.68
C PHE A 10 12.28 -23.27 -8.30
N ARG A 11 13.36 -23.89 -7.82
CA ARG A 11 14.17 -23.28 -6.76
C ARG A 11 14.95 -22.14 -7.41
N ILE A 12 14.56 -20.90 -7.09
CA ILE A 12 15.36 -19.72 -7.42
C ILE A 12 16.75 -19.92 -6.80
N ALA A 13 17.79 -19.90 -7.61
CA ALA A 13 19.16 -20.17 -7.16
C ALA A 13 19.64 -19.18 -6.09
N LYS A 14 19.07 -17.98 -6.04
CA LYS A 14 19.31 -16.95 -5.02
C LYS A 14 18.01 -16.21 -4.71
N PRO A 15 17.27 -16.61 -3.65
CA PRO A 15 16.07 -15.89 -3.24
C PRO A 15 16.38 -14.43 -2.88
N LEU A 16 15.50 -13.50 -3.30
CA LEU A 16 15.56 -12.11 -2.86
C LEU A 16 15.10 -12.03 -1.41
N LYS A 17 15.72 -11.13 -0.63
CA LYS A 17 15.23 -10.72 0.66
C LYS A 17 14.31 -9.52 0.49
N VAL A 18 13.00 -9.73 0.69
CA VAL A 18 11.94 -8.75 0.40
C VAL A 18 11.24 -8.31 1.66
N LEU A 19 11.11 -6.99 1.84
CA LEU A 19 10.29 -6.39 2.89
C LEU A 19 8.99 -5.86 2.31
N ILE A 20 7.86 -6.29 2.88
CA ILE A 20 6.54 -5.72 2.61
C ILE A 20 6.15 -4.85 3.80
N GLY A 21 6.26 -3.54 3.64
CA GLY A 21 5.95 -2.56 4.70
C GLY A 21 4.48 -2.18 4.72
N CYS A 22 3.96 -1.90 5.92
CA CYS A 22 2.58 -1.48 6.17
C CYS A 22 1.55 -2.48 5.62
N GLU A 23 1.74 -3.78 5.89
CA GLU A 23 0.85 -4.84 5.44
C GLU A 23 0.51 -5.82 6.57
N THR A 24 -0.75 -5.87 7.02
CA THR A 24 -1.26 -6.91 7.93
C THR A 24 -1.84 -8.10 7.17
N SER A 25 -2.39 -7.89 5.98
CA SER A 25 -3.12 -8.91 5.22
C SER A 25 -2.27 -10.09 4.73
N GLY A 26 -0.96 -9.88 4.58
CA GLY A 26 -0.02 -10.86 4.05
C GLY A 26 -0.24 -11.24 2.57
N VAL A 27 -1.10 -10.54 1.83
CA VAL A 27 -1.40 -10.85 0.43
C VAL A 27 -0.15 -10.74 -0.44
N VAL A 28 0.56 -9.62 -0.34
CA VAL A 28 1.79 -9.40 -1.13
C VAL A 28 2.93 -10.28 -0.63
N ARG A 29 3.06 -10.41 0.71
CA ARG A 29 4.06 -11.32 1.30
C ARG A 29 3.92 -12.74 0.77
N ARG A 30 2.69 -13.28 0.75
CA ARG A 30 2.43 -14.63 0.23
C ARG A 30 2.73 -14.76 -1.26
N ALA A 31 2.40 -13.75 -2.07
CA ALA A 31 2.67 -13.76 -3.50
C ALA A 31 4.18 -13.89 -3.79
N PHE A 32 5.03 -13.10 -3.14
CA PHE A 32 6.49 -13.22 -3.27
C PHE A 32 7.03 -14.52 -2.69
N ALA A 33 6.51 -14.98 -1.54
CA ALA A 33 6.92 -16.24 -0.92
C ALA A 33 6.59 -17.46 -1.79
N ALA A 34 5.46 -17.45 -2.51
CA ALA A 34 5.07 -18.51 -3.45
C ALA A 34 6.08 -18.67 -4.61
N LEU A 35 6.83 -17.62 -4.96
CA LEU A 35 7.91 -17.65 -5.92
C LEU A 35 9.26 -18.05 -5.32
N GLY A 36 9.31 -18.39 -4.01
CA GLY A 36 10.51 -18.86 -3.33
C GLY A 36 11.43 -17.77 -2.78
N HIS A 37 10.96 -16.53 -2.68
CA HIS A 37 11.73 -15.45 -2.06
C HIS A 37 11.69 -15.52 -0.51
N ASP A 38 12.72 -14.95 0.16
CA ASP A 38 12.73 -14.73 1.61
C ASP A 38 11.99 -13.42 1.92
N VAL A 39 10.71 -13.55 2.31
CA VAL A 39 9.80 -12.40 2.42
C VAL A 39 9.33 -12.20 3.85
N TRP A 40 9.40 -10.98 4.28
CA TRP A 40 8.88 -10.52 5.57
C TRP A 40 7.89 -9.39 5.36
N SER A 41 6.80 -9.37 6.11
CA SER A 41 5.94 -8.19 6.21
C SER A 41 6.14 -7.49 7.55
N CYS A 42 5.80 -6.21 7.62
CA CYS A 42 5.74 -5.47 8.89
C CYS A 42 4.58 -4.49 8.90
N ASP A 43 4.04 -4.30 10.10
CA ASP A 43 3.02 -3.30 10.44
C ASP A 43 3.06 -3.05 11.95
N LEU A 44 2.40 -1.99 12.42
CA LEU A 44 2.20 -1.76 13.85
C LEU A 44 1.21 -2.75 14.48
N LEU A 45 0.41 -3.41 13.65
CA LEU A 45 -0.58 -4.42 14.02
C LEU A 45 -0.09 -5.83 13.66
N PRO A 46 -0.57 -6.88 14.33
CA PRO A 46 -0.24 -8.27 14.00
C PRO A 46 -0.77 -8.67 12.61
N ALA A 47 -0.14 -9.67 12.01
CA ALA A 47 -0.60 -10.24 10.75
C ALA A 47 -2.00 -10.85 10.88
N ASP A 48 -2.89 -10.57 9.92
CA ASP A 48 -4.25 -11.11 9.89
C ASP A 48 -4.25 -12.65 9.73
N ASP A 49 -3.20 -13.22 9.13
CA ASP A 49 -3.03 -14.67 8.91
C ASP A 49 -2.16 -15.38 9.98
N GLY A 50 -1.79 -14.67 11.04
CA GLY A 50 -0.97 -15.24 12.13
C GLY A 50 0.43 -15.69 11.73
N SER A 51 0.95 -15.21 10.62
CA SER A 51 2.25 -15.62 10.09
C SER A 51 3.41 -15.23 11.02
N ASN A 52 4.37 -16.13 11.19
CA ASN A 52 5.65 -15.85 11.86
C ASN A 52 6.65 -15.09 10.96
N ARG A 53 6.32 -14.84 9.68
CA ARG A 53 7.07 -14.00 8.74
C ARG A 53 6.54 -12.58 8.73
N HIS A 54 6.10 -12.09 9.89
CA HIS A 54 5.61 -10.74 10.11
C HIS A 54 6.28 -10.13 11.35
N ILE A 55 6.71 -8.89 11.26
CA ILE A 55 7.37 -8.16 12.34
C ILE A 55 6.42 -7.03 12.77
N ILE A 56 6.06 -7.02 14.05
CA ILE A 56 5.23 -5.95 14.63
C ILE A 56 6.16 -4.81 15.03
N CYS A 57 6.33 -3.82 14.13
CA CYS A 57 7.17 -2.65 14.36
C CYS A 57 6.82 -1.53 13.37
N ASP A 58 7.39 -0.35 13.59
CA ASP A 58 7.40 0.70 12.57
C ASP A 58 8.32 0.27 11.41
N VAL A 59 7.83 0.41 10.17
CA VAL A 59 8.62 0.06 8.98
C VAL A 59 9.98 0.76 8.94
N ARG A 60 10.07 1.96 9.52
CA ARG A 60 11.31 2.76 9.60
C ARG A 60 12.42 2.06 10.35
N ASP A 61 12.10 1.20 11.33
CA ASP A 61 13.08 0.43 12.11
C ASP A 61 13.80 -0.61 11.25
N LEU A 62 13.23 -0.99 10.11
CA LEU A 62 13.75 -2.02 9.21
C LEU A 62 14.39 -1.46 7.93
N LEU A 63 14.29 -0.15 7.65
CA LEU A 63 14.73 0.42 6.37
C LEU A 63 16.25 0.36 6.16
N ASN A 64 17.04 0.26 7.22
CA ASN A 64 18.50 0.17 7.15
C ASN A 64 19.02 -1.28 7.10
N GLU A 65 18.13 -2.26 7.17
CA GLU A 65 18.50 -3.66 6.98
C GLU A 65 18.80 -3.97 5.49
N ARG A 66 19.49 -5.10 5.25
CA ARG A 66 19.85 -5.50 3.89
C ARG A 66 18.65 -6.16 3.17
N TRP A 67 17.85 -5.35 2.51
CA TRP A 67 16.76 -5.79 1.63
C TRP A 67 17.14 -5.62 0.17
N ASP A 68 16.76 -6.58 -0.67
CA ASP A 68 16.89 -6.49 -2.13
C ASP A 68 15.75 -5.68 -2.75
N LEU A 69 14.57 -5.69 -2.10
CA LEU A 69 13.37 -4.99 -2.51
C LEU A 69 12.53 -4.58 -1.29
N LEU A 70 12.02 -3.36 -1.31
CA LEU A 70 10.99 -2.84 -0.40
C LEU A 70 9.70 -2.56 -1.19
N ALA A 71 8.60 -3.13 -0.75
CA ALA A 71 7.27 -2.75 -1.21
C ALA A 71 6.44 -2.26 -0.02
N VAL A 72 6.13 -0.96 0.03
CA VAL A 72 5.25 -0.36 1.06
C VAL A 72 3.86 -0.27 0.48
N MET A 73 2.95 -1.12 0.98
CA MET A 73 1.69 -1.37 0.28
C MET A 73 0.51 -0.55 0.80
N HIS A 74 0.51 -0.21 2.09
CA HIS A 74 -0.60 0.54 2.71
C HIS A 74 -0.11 1.60 3.68
N PRO A 75 0.81 2.49 3.28
CA PRO A 75 1.21 3.56 4.19
C PRO A 75 0.00 4.44 4.50
N PRO A 76 -0.04 5.09 5.66
CA PRO A 76 -1.12 6.01 6.01
C PRO A 76 -1.30 7.09 4.94
N CYS A 77 -2.29 6.91 4.06
CA CYS A 77 -2.53 7.77 2.90
C CYS A 77 -3.61 8.83 3.12
N THR A 78 -4.42 8.69 4.19
CA THR A 78 -5.61 9.52 4.43
C THR A 78 -5.28 11.01 4.42
N ARG A 79 -4.12 11.40 4.96
CA ARG A 79 -3.70 12.80 5.05
C ARG A 79 -2.99 13.29 3.79
N LEU A 80 -2.47 12.37 2.97
CA LEU A 80 -1.69 12.71 1.78
C LEU A 80 -2.55 12.83 0.52
N CYS A 81 -3.69 12.14 0.46
CA CYS A 81 -4.53 12.07 -0.73
C CYS A 81 -5.54 13.23 -0.82
N ASN A 82 -6.10 13.44 -2.01
CA ASN A 82 -7.05 14.52 -2.28
C ASN A 82 -8.28 14.52 -1.37
N SER A 83 -8.73 13.36 -0.89
CA SER A 83 -9.86 13.29 0.04
C SER A 83 -9.55 13.84 1.43
N GLY A 84 -8.27 13.88 1.82
CA GLY A 84 -7.81 14.41 3.11
C GLY A 84 -7.59 15.91 3.15
N VAL A 85 -7.38 16.55 1.98
CA VAL A 85 -6.97 17.98 1.91
C VAL A 85 -8.00 18.93 2.51
N ARG A 86 -9.29 18.60 2.44
CA ARG A 86 -10.36 19.42 3.01
C ARG A 86 -10.20 19.66 4.51
N TRP A 87 -9.66 18.68 5.24
CA TRP A 87 -9.47 18.71 6.66
C TRP A 87 -8.36 19.66 7.12
N LEU A 88 -7.56 20.17 6.18
CA LEU A 88 -6.57 21.22 6.42
C LEU A 88 -7.17 22.64 6.41
N LYS A 89 -8.45 22.76 6.03
CA LYS A 89 -9.20 24.02 6.06
C LYS A 89 -10.31 23.99 7.08
N GLU A 90 -11.01 22.88 7.17
CA GLU A 90 -12.10 22.66 8.11
C GLU A 90 -11.86 21.33 8.82
N PRO A 91 -11.54 21.35 10.14
CA PRO A 91 -11.23 20.12 10.85
C PRO A 91 -12.49 19.24 10.99
N PRO A 92 -12.34 17.90 11.08
CA PRO A 92 -13.47 17.01 11.23
C PRO A 92 -14.18 17.21 12.56
N THR A 93 -15.49 16.92 12.60
CA THR A 93 -16.30 16.99 13.84
C THR A 93 -15.76 16.04 14.90
N ASN A 94 -15.43 14.80 14.51
CA ASN A 94 -14.87 13.80 15.41
C ASN A 94 -13.35 13.76 15.29
N ALA A 95 -12.69 13.45 16.41
CA ALA A 95 -11.24 13.29 16.42
C ALA A 95 -10.77 12.24 15.40
N PRO A 96 -9.71 12.52 14.63
CA PRO A 96 -9.10 11.50 13.78
C PRO A 96 -8.45 10.41 14.63
N ASN A 97 -8.52 9.16 14.16
CA ASN A 97 -7.94 8.01 14.88
C ASN A 97 -6.42 8.14 15.07
N GLU A 98 -5.76 8.85 14.15
CA GLU A 98 -4.32 9.09 14.18
C GLU A 98 -3.89 10.16 15.16
N ALA A 99 -4.83 10.93 15.73
CA ALA A 99 -4.52 11.93 16.78
C ALA A 99 -4.10 11.21 18.07
N LEU A 100 -3.25 11.87 18.85
CA LEU A 100 -2.79 11.36 20.14
C LEU A 100 -3.99 11.13 21.07
N GLU A 101 -3.84 10.21 22.02
CA GLU A 101 -4.93 9.86 22.94
C GLU A 101 -5.47 11.10 23.69
N GLY A 102 -4.59 11.94 24.22
CA GLY A 102 -4.98 13.19 24.89
C GLY A 102 -5.71 14.16 23.96
N GLU A 103 -5.28 14.26 22.70
CA GLU A 103 -5.95 15.10 21.69
C GLU A 103 -7.35 14.56 21.35
N ARG A 104 -7.48 13.23 21.22
CA ARG A 104 -8.78 12.60 21.00
C ARG A 104 -9.74 12.84 22.16
N ALA A 105 -9.25 12.69 23.39
CA ALA A 105 -10.04 12.91 24.59
C ALA A 105 -10.49 14.38 24.73
N ALA A 106 -9.63 15.31 24.36
CA ALA A 106 -9.91 16.75 24.44
C ALA A 106 -10.60 17.34 23.19
N TRP A 107 -10.80 16.54 22.13
CA TRP A 107 -11.18 17.04 20.79
C TRP A 107 -12.39 17.98 20.78
N ALA A 108 -13.43 17.68 21.57
CA ALA A 108 -14.63 18.51 21.65
C ALA A 108 -14.38 19.90 22.27
N LEU A 109 -13.34 20.01 23.09
CA LEU A 109 -12.96 21.23 23.79
C LEU A 109 -11.94 22.08 23.03
N LEU A 110 -11.23 21.49 22.07
CA LEU A 110 -10.24 22.18 21.27
C LEU A 110 -10.88 23.25 20.38
N THR A 111 -10.22 24.38 20.28
CA THR A 111 -10.55 25.42 19.32
C THR A 111 -10.36 24.94 17.87
N ARG A 112 -10.92 25.67 16.92
CA ARG A 112 -10.73 25.37 15.50
C ARG A 112 -9.25 25.38 15.11
N ASP A 113 -8.50 26.35 15.59
CA ASP A 113 -7.07 26.49 15.24
C ASP A 113 -6.21 25.39 15.84
N GLU A 114 -6.47 24.95 17.06
CA GLU A 114 -5.81 23.79 17.67
C GLU A 114 -6.10 22.52 16.88
N LYS A 115 -7.36 22.28 16.48
CA LYS A 115 -7.72 21.16 15.60
C LYS A 115 -7.00 21.22 14.27
N LEU A 116 -6.90 22.39 13.65
CA LEU A 116 -6.17 22.57 12.39
C LEU A 116 -4.68 22.30 12.57
N ALA A 117 -4.06 22.75 13.67
CA ALA A 117 -2.65 22.46 13.96
C ALA A 117 -2.40 20.95 14.03
N ILE A 118 -3.29 20.18 14.68
CA ILE A 118 -3.24 18.71 14.70
C ILE A 118 -3.35 18.15 13.28
N MET A 119 -4.28 18.64 12.46
CA MET A 119 -4.45 18.16 11.09
C MET A 119 -3.20 18.38 10.22
N TRP A 120 -2.53 19.52 10.38
CA TRP A 120 -1.27 19.82 9.68
C TRP A 120 -0.12 18.93 10.19
N ARG A 121 -0.02 18.70 11.50
CA ARG A 121 0.95 17.75 12.07
C ARG A 121 0.76 16.33 11.52
N LEU A 122 -0.47 15.82 11.47
CA LEU A 122 -0.76 14.50 10.89
C LEU A 122 -0.39 14.40 9.39
N LEU A 123 -0.53 15.49 8.65
CA LEU A 123 -0.01 15.56 7.27
C LEU A 123 1.52 15.46 7.24
N ASP A 124 2.19 16.19 8.12
CA ASP A 124 3.66 16.21 8.21
C ASP A 124 4.21 14.83 8.58
N GLU A 125 3.57 14.13 9.53
CA GLU A 125 3.91 12.76 9.94
C GLU A 125 3.75 11.76 8.78
N GLY A 126 2.62 11.82 8.07
CA GLY A 126 2.39 10.97 6.89
C GLY A 126 3.39 11.23 5.77
N ALA A 127 3.74 12.50 5.53
CA ALA A 127 4.73 12.88 4.53
C ALA A 127 6.16 12.45 4.95
N ALA A 128 6.47 12.49 6.25
CA ALA A 128 7.74 12.00 6.79
C ALA A 128 7.87 10.49 6.59
N LEU A 129 6.86 9.69 6.96
CA LEU A 129 6.87 8.25 6.74
C LEU A 129 7.06 7.89 5.26
N PHE A 130 6.30 8.55 4.36
CA PHE A 130 6.50 8.35 2.92
C PHE A 130 7.93 8.70 2.50
N SER A 131 8.46 9.82 2.99
CA SER A 131 9.82 10.26 2.68
C SER A 131 10.87 9.27 3.15
N ASP A 132 10.72 8.70 4.33
CA ASP A 132 11.66 7.74 4.89
C ASP A 132 11.66 6.45 4.06
N CYS A 133 10.48 5.91 3.73
CA CYS A 133 10.36 4.75 2.86
C CYS A 133 10.91 5.02 1.46
N TRP A 134 10.58 6.17 0.86
CA TRP A 134 11.01 6.55 -0.49
C TRP A 134 12.51 6.73 -0.61
N ASN A 135 13.16 7.26 0.43
CA ASN A 135 14.60 7.53 0.45
C ASN A 135 15.43 6.44 1.14
N ALA A 136 14.83 5.31 1.53
CA ALA A 136 15.54 4.20 2.16
C ALA A 136 16.74 3.74 1.33
N PRO A 137 17.85 3.28 1.94
CA PRO A 137 19.06 2.81 1.24
C PRO A 137 18.86 1.43 0.59
N ILE A 138 17.70 1.19 -0.01
CA ILE A 138 17.31 -0.05 -0.67
C ILE A 138 17.23 0.22 -2.17
N GLN A 139 17.86 -0.64 -2.97
CA GLN A 139 18.01 -0.39 -4.40
C GLN A 139 16.68 -0.34 -5.17
N ARG A 140 15.71 -1.15 -4.77
CA ARG A 140 14.42 -1.31 -5.44
C ARG A 140 13.29 -1.01 -4.47
N ILE A 141 12.49 0.02 -4.77
CA ILE A 141 11.42 0.48 -3.90
C ILE A 141 10.14 0.68 -4.72
N ALA A 142 9.05 0.13 -4.20
CA ALA A 142 7.69 0.46 -4.60
C ALA A 142 6.94 1.01 -3.40
N VAL A 143 6.31 2.18 -3.53
CA VAL A 143 5.40 2.73 -2.50
C VAL A 143 4.04 2.93 -3.12
N GLU A 144 3.02 2.30 -2.53
CA GLU A 144 1.63 2.54 -2.89
C GLU A 144 1.14 3.81 -2.19
N ASN A 145 0.51 4.71 -2.93
CA ASN A 145 -0.26 5.81 -2.35
C ASN A 145 -1.23 6.36 -3.40
N PRO A 146 -2.47 6.71 -3.04
CA PRO A 146 -3.38 7.37 -3.96
C PRO A 146 -2.83 8.70 -4.47
N VAL A 147 -3.57 9.34 -5.39
CA VAL A 147 -3.18 10.65 -5.92
C VAL A 147 -3.06 11.66 -4.78
N MET A 148 -1.85 12.15 -4.57
CA MET A 148 -1.53 13.09 -3.50
C MET A 148 -1.92 14.52 -3.86
N HIS A 149 -2.39 15.27 -2.85
CA HIS A 149 -2.62 16.71 -2.99
C HIS A 149 -1.31 17.52 -2.90
N ARG A 150 -1.37 18.79 -3.32
CA ARG A 150 -0.18 19.66 -3.42
C ARG A 150 0.60 19.78 -2.10
N TYR A 151 -0.07 19.90 -0.96
CA TYR A 151 0.60 20.10 0.32
C TYR A 151 1.40 18.86 0.77
N ALA A 152 0.94 17.64 0.45
CA ALA A 152 1.70 16.42 0.67
C ALA A 152 2.96 16.39 -0.21
N LYS A 153 2.79 16.68 -1.51
CA LYS A 153 3.91 16.71 -2.47
C LYS A 153 5.03 17.68 -2.07
N MET A 154 4.68 18.83 -1.49
CA MET A 154 5.65 19.83 -1.03
C MET A 154 6.45 19.39 0.21
N ARG A 155 5.96 18.42 0.98
CA ARG A 155 6.56 17.95 2.23
C ARG A 155 7.40 16.70 2.06
N ILE A 156 7.16 15.95 0.98
CA ILE A 156 7.89 14.71 0.72
C ILE A 156 9.28 15.04 0.16
N ARG A 157 10.32 14.56 0.85
CA ARG A 157 11.71 14.71 0.40
C ARG A 157 11.92 13.93 -0.89
N ASN A 158 12.57 14.55 -1.87
CA ASN A 158 12.86 13.98 -3.19
C ASN A 158 11.59 13.43 -3.86
N TYR A 159 10.49 14.20 -3.76
CA TYR A 159 9.21 13.79 -4.35
C TYR A 159 9.34 13.58 -5.87
N HIS A 160 8.85 12.46 -6.34
CA HIS A 160 8.58 12.19 -7.75
C HIS A 160 7.10 11.88 -7.93
N LYS A 161 6.55 12.16 -9.11
CA LYS A 161 5.19 11.73 -9.44
C LYS A 161 5.11 10.20 -9.47
N ALA A 162 3.93 9.64 -9.23
CA ALA A 162 3.69 8.21 -9.38
C ALA A 162 4.11 7.74 -10.78
N ALA A 163 4.80 6.61 -10.86
CA ALA A 163 5.22 6.02 -12.12
C ALA A 163 4.03 5.52 -12.94
N GLN A 164 3.01 5.01 -12.24
CA GLN A 164 1.77 4.51 -12.85
C GLN A 164 0.60 4.54 -11.87
N THR A 165 -0.61 4.49 -12.41
CA THR A 165 -1.84 4.17 -11.68
C THR A 165 -2.50 2.98 -12.37
N VAL A 166 -2.75 1.93 -11.58
CA VAL A 166 -3.37 0.68 -12.05
C VAL A 166 -4.75 0.49 -11.44
N GLN A 167 -5.48 -0.44 -12.01
CA GLN A 167 -6.76 -0.91 -11.47
C GLN A 167 -6.69 -2.42 -11.25
N PRO A 168 -7.38 -2.99 -10.24
CA PRO A 168 -7.40 -4.43 -10.00
C PRO A 168 -7.85 -5.25 -11.23
N TRP A 169 -8.81 -4.71 -12.01
CA TRP A 169 -9.28 -5.38 -13.23
C TRP A 169 -8.24 -5.44 -14.37
N HIS A 170 -7.11 -4.75 -14.27
CA HIS A 170 -5.96 -4.97 -15.17
C HIS A 170 -5.27 -6.32 -14.89
N PHE A 171 -5.51 -6.90 -13.70
CA PHE A 171 -4.84 -8.08 -13.17
C PHE A 171 -5.81 -9.20 -12.79
N GLY A 172 -7.04 -9.16 -13.31
CA GLY A 172 -8.01 -10.23 -13.14
C GLY A 172 -8.96 -10.10 -11.94
N ASP A 173 -8.83 -9.05 -11.13
CA ASP A 173 -9.74 -8.84 -9.99
C ASP A 173 -10.89 -7.92 -10.38
N PRO A 174 -12.16 -8.35 -10.26
CA PRO A 174 -13.34 -7.58 -10.65
C PRO A 174 -13.64 -6.46 -9.64
N SER A 175 -12.78 -5.44 -9.57
CA SER A 175 -12.89 -4.36 -8.60
C SER A 175 -12.36 -3.03 -9.15
N PHE A 176 -12.90 -1.94 -8.64
CA PHE A 176 -12.42 -0.58 -8.85
C PHE A 176 -11.68 -0.09 -7.60
N LYS A 177 -10.37 0.02 -7.70
CA LYS A 177 -9.50 0.64 -6.70
C LYS A 177 -8.28 1.21 -7.42
N ALA A 178 -8.34 2.47 -7.84
CA ALA A 178 -7.18 3.14 -8.44
C ALA A 178 -6.01 3.14 -7.47
N THR A 179 -4.96 2.41 -7.82
CA THR A 179 -3.76 2.21 -7.02
C THR A 179 -2.57 2.83 -7.75
N SER A 180 -1.94 3.82 -7.15
CA SER A 180 -0.76 4.47 -7.75
C SER A 180 0.50 3.96 -7.09
N PHE A 181 1.49 3.62 -7.93
CA PHE A 181 2.82 3.17 -7.50
C PHE A 181 3.86 4.23 -7.78
N TYR A 182 4.63 4.56 -6.77
CA TYR A 182 5.86 5.33 -6.81
C TYR A 182 7.00 4.32 -6.84
N LEU A 183 7.77 4.31 -7.95
CA LEU A 183 8.76 3.28 -8.23
C LEU A 183 10.16 3.86 -8.32
N ARG A 184 11.11 3.21 -7.66
CA ARG A 184 12.54 3.50 -7.78
C ARG A 184 13.29 2.18 -8.02
N GLY A 185 14.06 2.10 -9.09
CA GLY A 185 14.79 0.88 -9.49
C GLY A 185 13.88 -0.30 -9.86
N LEU A 186 12.61 -0.03 -10.18
CA LEU A 186 11.62 -1.01 -10.62
C LEU A 186 10.87 -0.50 -11.85
N PRO A 187 10.49 -1.39 -12.79
CA PRO A 187 9.65 -1.04 -13.92
C PRO A 187 8.18 -0.90 -13.52
N PRO A 188 7.36 -0.15 -14.28
CA PRO A 188 5.91 -0.20 -14.18
C PRO A 188 5.37 -1.63 -14.38
N LEU A 189 4.29 -1.99 -13.66
CA LEU A 189 3.61 -3.27 -13.85
C LEU A 189 2.87 -3.30 -15.18
N VAL A 190 3.00 -4.42 -15.87
CA VAL A 190 2.23 -4.74 -17.09
C VAL A 190 1.00 -5.55 -16.69
N ALA A 191 -0.15 -5.20 -17.27
CA ALA A 191 -1.40 -5.92 -17.02
C ALA A 191 -1.29 -7.40 -17.44
N THR A 192 -1.65 -8.31 -16.53
CA THR A 192 -1.54 -9.76 -16.74
C THR A 192 -2.85 -10.40 -17.19
N ASN A 193 -3.99 -9.86 -16.75
CA ASN A 193 -5.33 -10.40 -17.08
C ASN A 193 -6.36 -9.28 -17.08
N ARG A 194 -6.47 -8.57 -18.19
CA ARG A 194 -7.35 -7.40 -18.29
C ARG A 194 -8.81 -7.82 -18.49
N LEU A 195 -9.62 -7.60 -17.46
CA LEU A 195 -11.08 -7.73 -17.54
C LEU A 195 -11.70 -6.51 -18.25
N VAL A 196 -12.92 -6.69 -18.77
CA VAL A 196 -13.71 -5.58 -19.32
C VAL A 196 -14.54 -4.97 -18.19
N PRO A 197 -14.34 -3.68 -17.85
CA PRO A 197 -15.10 -3.07 -16.77
C PRO A 197 -16.58 -2.92 -17.14
N PRO A 198 -17.50 -3.20 -16.20
CA PRO A 198 -18.92 -3.08 -16.44
C PRO A 198 -19.35 -1.62 -16.64
N LYS A 199 -20.45 -1.43 -17.39
CA LYS A 199 -21.02 -0.10 -17.65
C LYS A 199 -21.49 0.55 -16.35
N PRO A 200 -21.24 1.87 -16.16
CA PRO A 200 -21.76 2.61 -15.02
C PRO A 200 -23.29 2.44 -14.86
N GLY A 201 -23.73 2.33 -13.60
CA GLY A 201 -25.16 2.18 -13.27
C GLY A 201 -25.68 0.74 -13.21
N THR A 202 -24.95 -0.24 -13.77
CA THR A 202 -25.33 -1.66 -13.69
C THR A 202 -25.08 -2.25 -12.30
N ASP A 203 -25.75 -3.36 -11.96
CA ASP A 203 -25.50 -4.05 -10.69
C ASP A 203 -24.10 -4.65 -10.60
N GLU A 204 -23.55 -5.05 -11.73
CA GLU A 204 -22.16 -5.49 -11.80
C GLU A 204 -21.19 -4.35 -11.48
N HIS A 205 -21.41 -3.15 -12.01
CA HIS A 205 -20.61 -1.97 -11.66
C HIS A 205 -20.71 -1.65 -10.16
N LYS A 206 -21.90 -1.84 -9.55
CA LYS A 206 -22.07 -1.68 -8.10
C LYS A 206 -21.25 -2.71 -7.31
N ARG A 207 -21.21 -3.98 -7.76
CA ARG A 207 -20.39 -5.05 -7.15
C ARG A 207 -18.89 -4.73 -7.22
N TRP A 208 -18.39 -4.28 -8.37
CA TRP A 208 -17.00 -3.89 -8.51
C TRP A 208 -16.62 -2.64 -7.70
N SER A 209 -17.60 -1.82 -7.33
CA SER A 209 -17.39 -0.58 -6.55
C SER A 209 -17.39 -0.79 -5.04
N ILE A 210 -17.25 -2.03 -4.54
CA ILE A 210 -17.37 -2.37 -3.11
C ILE A 210 -16.40 -1.57 -2.22
N VAL A 211 -15.19 -1.33 -2.69
CA VAL A 211 -14.16 -0.56 -1.97
C VAL A 211 -14.63 0.89 -1.74
N HIS A 212 -15.26 1.51 -2.74
CA HIS A 212 -15.79 2.88 -2.64
C HIS A 212 -17.07 2.93 -1.83
N ARG A 213 -17.85 1.87 -1.84
CA ARG A 213 -19.16 1.74 -1.19
C ARG A 213 -19.09 1.10 0.20
N ALA A 214 -17.89 0.77 0.68
CA ALA A 214 -17.72 0.20 2.01
C ALA A 214 -18.42 1.06 3.06
N PRO A 215 -19.36 0.49 3.85
CA PRO A 215 -20.16 1.23 4.83
C PRO A 215 -19.23 1.83 5.91
N PRO A 216 -19.66 2.90 6.57
CA PRO A 216 -18.99 3.36 7.78
C PRO A 216 -18.94 2.25 8.84
N GLY A 217 -17.78 2.03 9.46
CA GLY A 217 -17.59 0.99 10.48
C GLY A 217 -16.13 0.75 10.80
N ALA A 218 -15.88 -0.03 11.82
CA ALA A 218 -14.53 -0.34 12.31
C ALA A 218 -13.65 -1.01 11.25
N ASP A 219 -14.22 -1.87 10.41
CA ASP A 219 -13.49 -2.64 9.39
C ASP A 219 -13.38 -1.96 8.03
N ARG A 220 -13.96 -0.75 7.87
CA ARG A 220 -13.92 -0.01 6.60
C ARG A 220 -12.50 0.22 6.10
N TRP A 221 -11.58 0.51 6.99
CA TRP A 221 -10.19 0.74 6.64
C TRP A 221 -9.55 -0.54 6.08
N LYS A 222 -9.81 -1.73 6.65
CA LYS A 222 -9.31 -3.02 6.15
C LYS A 222 -9.77 -3.28 4.71
N ILE A 223 -11.07 -3.11 4.43
CA ILE A 223 -11.62 -3.29 3.08
C ILE A 223 -10.95 -2.35 2.07
N ARG A 224 -10.64 -1.13 2.48
CA ARG A 224 -10.09 -0.10 1.60
C ARG A 224 -8.57 -0.18 1.43
N SER A 225 -7.85 -0.68 2.41
CA SER A 225 -6.38 -0.78 2.37
C SER A 225 -5.89 -2.05 1.66
N GLN A 226 -6.61 -3.15 1.73
CA GLN A 226 -6.14 -4.44 1.22
C GLN A 226 -5.70 -4.38 -0.25
N THR A 227 -4.51 -4.95 -0.53
CA THR A 227 -4.04 -5.16 -1.91
C THR A 227 -4.83 -6.29 -2.56
N HIS A 228 -5.20 -6.09 -3.83
CA HIS A 228 -5.86 -7.12 -4.61
C HIS A 228 -4.88 -8.22 -5.03
N PRO A 229 -5.29 -9.51 -4.99
CA PRO A 229 -4.40 -10.65 -5.29
C PRO A 229 -3.71 -10.54 -6.63
N GLY A 230 -4.41 -10.18 -7.70
CA GLY A 230 -3.81 -10.06 -9.03
C GLY A 230 -2.72 -8.99 -9.13
N ILE A 231 -2.86 -7.88 -8.38
CA ILE A 231 -1.79 -6.87 -8.27
C ILE A 231 -0.60 -7.45 -7.50
N ALA A 232 -0.84 -8.19 -6.42
CA ALA A 232 0.22 -8.80 -5.63
C ALA A 232 1.01 -9.84 -6.43
N ASP A 233 0.31 -10.70 -7.19
CA ASP A 233 0.91 -11.71 -8.04
C ASP A 233 1.73 -11.07 -9.17
N ALA A 234 1.19 -10.03 -9.82
CA ALA A 234 1.91 -9.28 -10.84
C ALA A 234 3.17 -8.59 -10.28
N ALA A 235 3.07 -7.99 -9.09
CA ALA A 235 4.22 -7.39 -8.41
C ALA A 235 5.30 -8.43 -8.08
N ALA A 236 4.91 -9.57 -7.51
CA ALA A 236 5.84 -10.64 -7.19
C ALA A 236 6.54 -11.19 -8.42
N LEU A 237 5.78 -11.49 -9.49
CA LEU A 237 6.33 -12.03 -10.72
C LEU A 237 7.24 -11.02 -11.43
N GLN A 238 6.76 -9.78 -11.64
CA GLN A 238 7.46 -8.81 -12.50
C GLN A 238 8.58 -8.10 -11.75
N TRP A 239 8.37 -7.64 -10.54
CA TRP A 239 9.44 -6.98 -9.76
C TRP A 239 10.45 -7.99 -9.22
N GLY A 240 9.99 -9.18 -8.78
CA GLY A 240 10.87 -10.27 -8.37
C GLY A 240 11.74 -10.75 -9.54
N GLY A 241 11.15 -11.03 -10.71
CA GLY A 241 11.87 -11.40 -11.92
C GLY A 241 12.87 -10.34 -12.38
N TYR A 242 12.45 -9.07 -12.41
CA TYR A 242 13.33 -7.96 -12.75
C TYR A 242 14.52 -7.84 -11.77
N ALA A 243 14.27 -7.98 -10.48
CA ALA A 243 15.31 -7.90 -9.46
C ALA A 243 16.32 -9.06 -9.54
N LEU A 244 15.91 -10.22 -10.05
CA LEU A 244 16.78 -11.37 -10.34
C LEU A 244 17.53 -11.23 -11.67
N GLY A 245 17.21 -10.23 -12.50
CA GLY A 245 17.77 -10.10 -13.85
C GLY A 245 17.19 -11.11 -14.85
N VAL A 246 16.07 -11.75 -14.52
CA VAL A 246 15.31 -12.59 -15.43
C VAL A 246 14.33 -11.68 -16.15
N ALA A 247 14.63 -11.35 -17.42
CA ALA A 247 13.70 -10.61 -18.26
C ALA A 247 12.42 -11.44 -18.45
N GLY A 248 11.26 -10.82 -18.11
CA GLY A 248 9.96 -11.39 -18.42
C GLY A 248 9.60 -11.20 -19.89
#